data_b5a732f611db6e2399b43e021547be5f
#
_entry.id   b5a732f611db6e2399b43e021547be5f
#
_cell.length_a   1.000
_cell.length_b   1.000
_cell.length_c   1.000
_cell.angle_alpha   90.00
_cell.angle_beta   90.00
_cell.angle_gamma   90.00
#
_symmetry.space_group_name_H-M   'P 1'
#
loop_
_entity.id
_entity.type
_entity.pdbx_description
1 polymer ?
#
loop_
_entity_poly.entity_id
_entity_poly.type
_entity_poly.pdbx_seq_one_letter_code
_entity_poly.pdbx_strand_id
1 'polypeptide(L)'
;MIWTDVGTFPKIEKASLSGNQRFTVVTASLYIPNGIELDKGNKRIFWVDAGYDRVETVDYNGNNRKIIFQQDGLHPYGVVLIAPFLFFTDWNTYQEVHKLDATTGKVLRSYSINGGQPMGIVAYDSARQASGI
;
A
#
# COMPACT_ATOMS: atom_id res chain seq x y z
N MET A 1 -3.75 -11.77 9.69
CA MET A 1 -3.66 -11.38 8.27
C MET A 1 -4.53 -10.18 7.96
N ILE A 2 -4.13 -9.35 6.98
CA ILE A 2 -4.89 -8.18 6.51
C ILE A 2 -4.88 -8.24 4.99
N TRP A 3 -5.98 -7.87 4.33
CA TRP A 3 -6.10 -7.89 2.88
C TRP A 3 -7.03 -6.78 2.36
N THR A 4 -6.85 -6.42 1.10
CA THR A 4 -7.76 -5.58 0.31
C THR A 4 -8.76 -6.46 -0.43
N ASP A 5 -9.98 -5.99 -0.58
CA ASP A 5 -11.04 -6.64 -1.33
C ASP A 5 -11.61 -5.63 -2.33
N VAL A 6 -11.51 -5.95 -3.62
CA VAL A 6 -12.03 -5.14 -4.73
C VAL A 6 -13.32 -5.79 -5.23
N GLY A 7 -14.39 -5.02 -5.29
CA GLY A 7 -15.68 -5.53 -5.75
C GLY A 7 -16.76 -4.46 -5.64
N THR A 8 -18.01 -4.88 -5.63
CA THR A 8 -19.16 -3.97 -5.52
C THR A 8 -19.11 -3.14 -4.23
N PHE A 9 -18.55 -3.70 -3.16
CA PHE A 9 -18.35 -3.03 -1.88
C PHE A 9 -16.91 -3.21 -1.41
N PRO A 10 -15.97 -2.40 -1.96
CA PRO A 10 -14.57 -2.54 -1.63
C PRO A 10 -14.31 -2.29 -0.15
N LYS A 11 -13.38 -3.04 0.43
CA LYS A 11 -13.04 -2.97 1.85
C LYS A 11 -11.62 -3.43 2.15
N ILE A 12 -11.14 -3.07 3.31
CA ILE A 12 -9.93 -3.62 3.92
C ILE A 12 -10.35 -4.40 5.16
N GLU A 13 -9.95 -5.64 5.25
CA GLU A 13 -10.32 -6.54 6.33
C GLU A 13 -9.10 -7.14 7.00
N LYS A 14 -9.27 -7.56 8.23
CA LYS A 14 -8.29 -8.34 8.99
C LYS A 14 -8.93 -9.54 9.65
N ALA A 15 -8.15 -10.58 9.88
CA ALA A 15 -8.52 -11.76 10.66
C ALA A 15 -7.30 -12.35 11.36
N SER A 16 -7.54 -13.25 12.32
CA SER A 16 -6.50 -14.13 12.87
C SER A 16 -5.94 -15.05 11.77
N LEU A 17 -4.80 -15.69 12.01
CA LEU A 17 -4.23 -16.63 11.05
C LEU A 17 -5.07 -17.89 10.84
N SER A 18 -5.95 -18.24 11.79
CA SER A 18 -6.93 -19.32 11.65
C SER A 18 -8.16 -18.92 10.79
N GLY A 19 -8.24 -17.65 10.34
CA GLY A 19 -9.40 -17.14 9.61
C GLY A 19 -10.55 -16.64 10.48
N ASN A 20 -10.47 -16.86 11.79
CA ASN A 20 -11.46 -16.38 12.76
C ASN A 20 -11.26 -14.91 13.10
N GLN A 21 -12.18 -14.34 13.89
CA GLN A 21 -12.11 -12.95 14.34
C GLN A 21 -11.92 -11.96 13.17
N ARG A 22 -12.76 -12.10 12.16
CA ARG A 22 -12.75 -11.25 10.98
C ARG A 22 -13.37 -9.88 11.30
N PHE A 23 -12.66 -8.82 10.98
CA PHE A 23 -13.08 -7.43 11.16
C PHE A 23 -12.84 -6.61 9.90
N THR A 24 -13.77 -5.72 9.62
CA THR A 24 -13.57 -4.72 8.58
C THR A 24 -12.87 -3.50 9.19
N VAL A 25 -11.74 -3.12 8.58
CA VAL A 25 -10.92 -1.98 9.02
C VAL A 25 -11.34 -0.71 8.31
N VAL A 26 -11.61 -0.80 6.99
CA VAL A 26 -12.03 0.34 6.15
C VAL A 26 -13.14 -0.12 5.22
N THR A 27 -14.25 0.65 5.14
CA THR A 27 -15.38 0.41 4.24
C THR A 27 -15.75 1.59 3.36
N ALA A 28 -15.37 2.80 3.75
CA ALA A 28 -15.78 4.01 3.05
C ALA A 28 -14.66 4.56 2.16
N SER A 29 -15.06 5.23 1.06
CA SER A 29 -14.12 5.92 0.16
C SER A 29 -12.96 5.02 -0.30
N LEU A 30 -13.29 3.81 -0.72
CA LEU A 30 -12.45 2.87 -1.44
C LEU A 30 -13.06 2.63 -2.82
N TYR A 31 -12.20 2.48 -3.85
CA TYR A 31 -12.68 2.17 -5.18
C TYR A 31 -11.97 0.96 -5.77
N ILE A 32 -10.66 1.02 -5.96
CA ILE A 32 -9.81 -0.10 -6.41
C ILE A 32 -8.61 -0.21 -5.47
N PRO A 33 -8.82 -0.66 -4.21
CA PRO A 33 -7.71 -0.87 -3.29
C PRO A 33 -6.90 -2.09 -3.74
N ASN A 34 -5.68 -1.85 -4.20
CA ASN A 34 -4.76 -2.87 -4.69
C ASN A 34 -3.78 -3.31 -3.59
N GLY A 35 -2.50 -3.01 -3.74
CA GLY A 35 -1.46 -3.43 -2.82
C GLY A 35 -1.65 -2.88 -1.40
N ILE A 36 -1.26 -3.68 -0.43
CA ILE A 36 -1.34 -3.38 1.00
C ILE A 36 -0.03 -3.76 1.70
N GLU A 37 0.40 -2.94 2.65
CA GLU A 37 1.63 -3.14 3.41
C GLU A 37 1.45 -2.76 4.88
N LEU A 38 2.21 -3.39 5.77
CA LEU A 38 2.12 -3.19 7.21
C LEU A 38 3.38 -2.53 7.78
N ASP A 39 3.20 -1.41 8.46
CA ASP A 39 4.17 -0.89 9.41
C ASP A 39 3.89 -1.50 10.79
N LYS A 40 4.62 -2.56 11.12
CA LYS A 40 4.46 -3.25 12.40
C LYS A 40 4.95 -2.39 13.57
N GLY A 41 5.96 -1.56 13.34
CA GLY A 41 6.53 -0.69 14.37
C GLY A 41 5.55 0.38 14.83
N ASN A 42 4.89 1.04 13.90
CA ASN A 42 3.93 2.11 14.17
C ASN A 42 2.46 1.62 14.15
N LYS A 43 2.23 0.31 13.96
CA LYS A 43 0.89 -0.32 13.90
C LYS A 43 -0.01 0.37 12.87
N ARG A 44 0.52 0.61 11.66
CA ARG A 44 -0.20 1.22 10.55
C ARG A 44 -0.32 0.28 9.37
N ILE A 45 -1.38 0.49 8.63
CA ILE A 45 -1.66 -0.14 7.34
C ILE A 45 -1.48 0.93 6.28
N PHE A 46 -0.75 0.61 5.23
CA PHE A 46 -0.66 1.41 4.01
C PHE A 46 -1.32 0.63 2.87
N TRP A 47 -2.04 1.33 1.99
CA TRP A 47 -2.54 0.74 0.76
C TRP A 47 -2.52 1.77 -0.36
N VAL A 48 -2.62 1.27 -1.56
CA VAL A 48 -2.77 2.06 -2.77
C VAL A 48 -4.16 1.84 -3.36
N ASP A 49 -4.82 2.90 -3.79
CA ASP A 49 -6.13 2.84 -4.43
C ASP A 49 -6.04 3.40 -5.84
N ALA A 50 -6.14 2.50 -6.83
CA ALA A 50 -6.03 2.85 -8.24
C ALA A 50 -7.27 3.53 -8.82
N GLY A 51 -8.40 3.46 -8.14
CA GLY A 51 -9.62 4.14 -8.55
C GLY A 51 -9.68 5.59 -8.08
N TYR A 52 -8.91 5.93 -7.07
CA TYR A 52 -8.78 7.29 -6.54
C TYR A 52 -7.37 7.87 -6.70
N ASP A 53 -6.47 7.17 -7.42
CA ASP A 53 -5.13 7.64 -7.76
C ASP A 53 -4.31 8.05 -6.53
N ARG A 54 -4.32 7.24 -5.47
CA ARG A 54 -3.76 7.68 -4.19
C ARG A 54 -3.13 6.56 -3.34
N VAL A 55 -2.32 7.00 -2.41
CA VAL A 55 -1.73 6.18 -1.33
C VAL A 55 -2.30 6.66 0.00
N GLU A 56 -2.78 5.74 0.79
CA GLU A 56 -3.41 6.04 2.08
C GLU A 56 -2.81 5.22 3.21
N THR A 57 -3.07 5.66 4.43
CA THR A 57 -2.71 4.93 5.64
C THR A 57 -3.79 5.06 6.72
N VAL A 58 -3.88 4.05 7.57
CA VAL A 58 -4.79 3.96 8.71
C VAL A 58 -4.12 3.18 9.84
N ASP A 59 -4.54 3.33 11.08
CA ASP A 59 -4.09 2.43 12.14
C ASP A 59 -4.80 1.07 12.07
N TYR A 60 -4.33 0.09 12.84
CA TYR A 60 -4.86 -1.27 12.82
C TYR A 60 -6.33 -1.39 13.28
N ASN A 61 -6.90 -0.33 13.83
CA ASN A 61 -8.28 -0.27 14.30
C ASN A 61 -9.21 0.53 13.38
N GLY A 62 -8.68 1.05 12.27
CA GLY A 62 -9.46 1.85 11.31
C GLY A 62 -9.51 3.34 11.64
N ASN A 63 -8.77 3.81 12.66
CA ASN A 63 -8.72 5.21 13.05
C ASN A 63 -7.55 5.94 12.40
N ASN A 64 -7.54 7.27 12.50
CA ASN A 64 -6.43 8.11 12.01
C ASN A 64 -6.07 7.85 10.55
N ARG A 65 -7.10 7.67 9.70
CA ARG A 65 -6.93 7.51 8.26
C ARG A 65 -6.44 8.80 7.63
N LYS A 66 -5.48 8.70 6.71
CA LYS A 66 -4.89 9.83 5.98
C LYS A 66 -4.60 9.45 4.55
N ILE A 67 -4.84 10.37 3.63
CA ILE A 67 -4.24 10.35 2.29
C ILE A 67 -2.83 10.92 2.46
N ILE A 68 -1.81 10.15 2.09
CA ILE A 68 -0.41 10.59 2.19
C ILE A 68 0.15 11.03 0.85
N PHE A 69 -0.42 10.54 -0.25
CA PHE A 69 -0.07 10.96 -1.60
C PHE A 69 -1.27 10.78 -2.53
N GLN A 70 -1.47 11.73 -3.44
CA GLN A 70 -2.48 11.65 -4.50
C GLN A 70 -1.99 12.42 -5.72
N GLN A 71 -2.17 11.84 -6.91
CA GLN A 71 -1.83 12.48 -8.18
C GLN A 71 -2.69 11.90 -9.29
N ASP A 72 -3.39 12.75 -10.04
CA ASP A 72 -4.25 12.33 -11.13
C ASP A 72 -3.49 11.53 -12.20
N GLY A 73 -4.10 10.49 -12.69
CA GLY A 73 -3.54 9.62 -13.72
C GLY A 73 -2.62 8.53 -13.22
N LEU A 74 -2.50 8.35 -11.90
CA LEU A 74 -1.87 7.16 -11.33
C LEU A 74 -2.77 5.92 -11.52
N HIS A 75 -2.14 4.76 -11.58
CA HIS A 75 -2.81 3.50 -11.36
C HIS A 75 -1.91 2.63 -10.48
N PRO A 76 -1.83 2.95 -9.18
CA PRO A 76 -0.90 2.28 -8.30
C PRO A 76 -1.36 0.85 -8.03
N TYR A 77 -0.41 -0.10 -8.06
CA TYR A 77 -0.70 -1.52 -7.93
C TYR A 77 -0.07 -2.15 -6.70
N GLY A 78 1.24 -2.18 -6.61
CA GLY A 78 1.98 -2.75 -5.49
C GLY A 78 2.52 -1.68 -4.55
N VAL A 79 2.66 -2.00 -3.27
CA VAL A 79 3.25 -1.11 -2.27
C VAL A 79 4.09 -1.91 -1.28
N VAL A 80 5.25 -1.36 -0.89
CA VAL A 80 6.11 -1.92 0.16
C VAL A 80 6.71 -0.83 1.02
N LEU A 81 6.96 -1.15 2.28
CA LEU A 81 7.61 -0.28 3.25
C LEU A 81 9.01 -0.79 3.58
N ILE A 82 10.01 0.05 3.32
CA ILE A 82 11.35 -0.08 3.88
C ILE A 82 11.58 1.19 4.70
N ALA A 83 11.15 1.14 5.96
CA ALA A 83 11.09 2.33 6.81
C ALA A 83 12.40 3.12 6.82
N PRO A 84 12.35 4.45 6.70
CA PRO A 84 11.16 5.32 6.72
C PRO A 84 10.52 5.55 5.33
N PHE A 85 10.83 4.75 4.32
CA PHE A 85 10.42 4.97 2.95
C PHE A 85 9.33 3.99 2.51
N LEU A 86 8.35 4.51 1.76
CA LEU A 86 7.34 3.74 1.06
C LEU A 86 7.65 3.73 -0.43
N PHE A 87 7.51 2.57 -1.05
CA PHE A 87 7.65 2.42 -2.51
C PHE A 87 6.35 1.87 -3.07
N PHE A 88 5.90 2.40 -4.20
CA PHE A 88 4.78 1.84 -4.92
C PHE A 88 5.02 1.84 -6.42
N THR A 89 4.37 0.92 -7.11
CA THR A 89 4.40 0.80 -8.57
C THR A 89 3.23 1.53 -9.18
N ASP A 90 3.46 2.26 -10.27
CA ASP A 90 2.43 2.84 -11.13
C ASP A 90 2.50 2.24 -12.53
N TRP A 91 1.43 1.61 -12.98
CA TRP A 91 1.41 0.89 -14.25
C TRP A 91 0.72 1.66 -15.38
N ASN A 92 0.19 2.85 -15.12
CA ASN A 92 -0.56 3.62 -16.11
C ASN A 92 0.29 4.72 -16.76
N THR A 93 0.01 5.97 -16.46
CA THR A 93 0.54 7.13 -17.19
C THR A 93 2.05 7.24 -17.06
N TYR A 94 2.59 6.98 -15.90
CA TYR A 94 4.00 7.23 -15.61
C TYR A 94 4.88 5.99 -15.75
N GLN A 95 4.34 4.80 -15.56
CA GLN A 95 5.08 3.53 -15.59
C GLN A 95 6.35 3.58 -14.76
N GLU A 96 6.19 3.92 -13.49
CA GLU A 96 7.28 4.23 -12.58
C GLU A 96 7.19 3.42 -11.29
N VAL A 97 8.30 3.36 -10.59
CA VAL A 97 8.36 3.03 -9.15
C VAL A 97 8.63 4.31 -8.40
N HIS A 98 7.71 4.71 -7.56
CA HIS A 98 7.81 5.93 -6.76
C HIS A 98 8.35 5.62 -5.37
N LYS A 99 9.24 6.47 -4.87
CA LYS A 99 9.74 6.47 -3.51
C LYS A 99 9.20 7.67 -2.75
N LEU A 100 8.49 7.42 -1.66
CA LEU A 100 7.95 8.44 -0.76
C LEU A 100 8.59 8.38 0.62
N ASP A 101 8.57 9.50 1.31
CA ASP A 101 8.64 9.52 2.76
C ASP A 101 7.31 9.00 3.33
N ALA A 102 7.34 7.93 4.13
CA ALA A 102 6.12 7.26 4.61
C ALA A 102 5.30 8.09 5.63
N THR A 103 5.89 9.12 6.21
CA THR A 103 5.22 10.01 7.17
C THR A 103 4.55 11.18 6.49
N THR A 104 5.27 11.83 5.57
CA THR A 104 4.85 13.09 4.94
C THR A 104 4.20 12.89 3.57
N GLY A 105 4.41 11.74 2.92
CA GLY A 105 3.99 11.47 1.55
C GLY A 105 4.80 12.23 0.49
N LYS A 106 5.87 12.92 0.89
CA LYS A 106 6.73 13.64 -0.05
C LYS A 106 7.38 12.66 -1.01
N VAL A 107 7.22 12.91 -2.33
CA VAL A 107 7.95 12.15 -3.36
C VAL A 107 9.44 12.51 -3.27
N LEU A 108 10.26 11.51 -3.05
CA LEU A 108 11.71 11.65 -2.95
C LEU A 108 12.39 11.29 -4.27
N ARG A 109 11.83 10.32 -4.98
CA ARG A 109 12.34 9.87 -6.28
C ARG A 109 11.30 9.04 -7.02
N SER A 110 11.35 9.11 -8.36
CA SER A 110 10.63 8.21 -9.25
C SER A 110 11.62 7.54 -10.21
N TYR A 111 11.39 6.25 -10.47
CA TYR A 111 12.24 5.43 -11.32
C TYR A 111 11.41 4.95 -12.51
N SER A 112 11.70 5.45 -13.69
CA SER A 112 10.99 5.05 -14.92
C SER A 112 11.29 3.59 -15.29
N ILE A 113 10.24 2.86 -15.62
CA ILE A 113 10.30 1.49 -16.15
C ILE A 113 10.00 1.57 -17.63
N ASN A 114 11.02 1.75 -18.43
CA ASN A 114 10.89 1.97 -19.88
C ASN A 114 10.10 0.83 -20.57
N GLY A 115 8.86 1.12 -20.98
CA GLY A 115 8.03 0.21 -21.76
C GLY A 115 7.40 -0.95 -20.99
N GLY A 116 7.34 -0.88 -19.64
CA GLY A 116 6.75 -1.90 -18.80
C GLY A 116 5.54 -1.40 -18.00
N GLN A 117 4.75 -2.32 -17.48
CA GLN A 117 3.67 -2.05 -16.51
C GLN A 117 4.05 -2.70 -15.18
N PRO A 118 4.76 -2.00 -14.29
CA PRO A 118 5.19 -2.58 -13.03
C PRO A 118 3.97 -2.85 -12.14
N MET A 119 3.80 -4.08 -11.72
CA MET A 119 2.69 -4.52 -10.89
C MET A 119 3.13 -4.79 -9.45
N GLY A 120 3.30 -6.04 -9.10
CA GLY A 120 3.74 -6.43 -7.75
C GLY A 120 5.15 -5.95 -7.45
N ILE A 121 5.38 -5.56 -6.20
CA ILE A 121 6.70 -5.17 -5.68
C ILE A 121 6.90 -5.86 -4.34
N VAL A 122 8.13 -6.27 -4.06
CA VAL A 122 8.53 -6.82 -2.77
C VAL A 122 9.81 -6.15 -2.30
N ALA A 123 9.91 -5.94 -1.00
CA ALA A 123 11.13 -5.45 -0.39
C ALA A 123 12.10 -6.61 -0.17
N TYR A 124 13.34 -6.45 -0.63
CA TYR A 124 14.45 -7.32 -0.28
C TYR A 124 15.37 -6.61 0.72
N ASP A 125 15.51 -7.21 1.88
CA ASP A 125 16.45 -6.77 2.91
C ASP A 125 17.20 -7.98 3.43
N SER A 126 18.49 -8.05 3.12
CA SER A 126 19.35 -9.17 3.52
C SER A 126 19.41 -9.36 5.04
N ALA A 127 19.28 -8.30 5.82
CA ALA A 127 19.26 -8.35 7.28
C ALA A 127 17.95 -8.97 7.82
N ARG A 128 16.84 -8.82 7.12
CA ARG A 128 15.54 -9.39 7.50
C ARG A 128 15.41 -10.86 7.10
N GLN A 129 16.08 -11.29 6.03
CA GLN A 129 16.02 -12.68 5.58
C GLN A 129 16.91 -13.62 6.40
N ALA A 130 17.97 -13.13 7.02
CA ALA A 130 18.83 -13.91 7.89
C ALA A 130 18.19 -14.29 9.25
N SER A 131 17.10 -13.65 9.64
CA SER A 131 16.37 -13.90 10.90
C SER A 131 15.10 -14.74 10.74
N GLY A 132 14.84 -15.27 9.57
CA GLY A 132 13.59 -15.96 9.20
C GLY A 132 13.68 -17.46 9.00
N ILE A 133 14.63 -18.12 9.67
CA ILE A 133 14.68 -19.58 9.70
C ILE A 133 14.51 -20.05 11.14
#